data_7631f58967b2eb0855cb1e270c1e2037
#
_entry.id   7631f58967b2eb0855cb1e270c1e2037
#
_cell.length_a   1.000
_cell.length_b   1.000
_cell.length_c   1.000
_cell.angle_alpha   90.00
_cell.angle_beta   90.00
_cell.angle_gamma   90.00
#
_symmetry.space_group_name_H-M   'P 1'
#
loop_
_entity.id
_entity.type
_entity.pdbx_description
1 polymer ?
#
loop_
_entity_poly.entity_id
_entity_poly.type
_entity_poly.pdbx_seq_one_letter_code
_entity_poly.pdbx_strand_id
1 'polypeptide(L)'
;MADIVINHSSARGLWFKNFLKAKRPGKDYFLTVDSKFNTSKVVRPRDHKLLKKINIFNKTDYLWRTFSPDQLDLNFKNPAVLLRFIKIMINLINNGVTIFRLDAIAYLWKESGTKCINLSKTHEIIKLLRIISGLLNTQTLSLIHI
;
A
#
# COMPACT_ATOMS: atom_id res chain seq x y z
N MET A 1 -20.11 -4.81 6.54
CA MET A 1 -18.71 -4.44 6.83
C MET A 1 -17.79 -5.10 5.80
N ALA A 2 -16.74 -4.40 5.35
CA ALA A 2 -15.72 -4.96 4.45
C ALA A 2 -14.31 -4.68 4.99
N ASP A 3 -13.43 -5.69 4.91
CA ASP A 3 -12.01 -5.55 5.20
C ASP A 3 -11.28 -5.14 3.94
N ILE A 4 -10.45 -4.09 4.04
CA ILE A 4 -9.62 -3.60 2.94
C ILE A 4 -8.17 -3.59 3.37
N VAL A 5 -7.35 -4.45 2.76
CA VAL A 5 -5.90 -4.42 2.91
C VAL A 5 -5.34 -3.40 1.94
N ILE A 6 -4.94 -2.23 2.43
CA ILE A 6 -4.52 -1.14 1.54
C ILE A 6 -3.00 -1.03 1.37
N ASN A 7 -2.21 -1.65 2.24
CA ASN A 7 -0.75 -1.52 2.19
C ASN A 7 -0.10 -2.31 1.05
N HIS A 8 -0.63 -3.44 0.68
CA HIS A 8 0.02 -4.36 -0.26
C HIS A 8 -0.98 -5.11 -1.14
N SER A 9 -0.44 -5.75 -2.19
CA SER A 9 -1.20 -6.63 -3.07
C SER A 9 -0.36 -7.87 -3.41
N SER A 10 -1.04 -8.97 -3.78
CA SER A 10 -0.37 -10.22 -4.14
C SER A 10 0.51 -10.09 -5.39
N ALA A 11 1.69 -10.70 -5.35
CA ALA A 11 2.56 -10.88 -6.52
C ALA A 11 1.92 -11.71 -7.65
N ARG A 12 0.83 -12.43 -7.36
CA ARG A 12 0.07 -13.21 -8.35
C ARG A 12 -1.09 -12.42 -8.96
N GLY A 13 -1.41 -11.25 -8.38
CA GLY A 13 -2.54 -10.41 -8.77
C GLY A 13 -2.36 -9.72 -10.13
N LEU A 14 -3.49 -9.28 -10.69
CA LEU A 14 -3.52 -8.58 -11.98
C LEU A 14 -2.66 -7.29 -11.95
N TRP A 15 -2.66 -6.54 -10.86
CA TRP A 15 -1.89 -5.30 -10.77
C TRP A 15 -0.40 -5.56 -10.92
N PHE A 16 0.13 -6.63 -10.29
CA PHE A 16 1.54 -6.96 -10.43
C PHE A 16 1.91 -7.51 -11.81
N LYS A 17 1.04 -8.33 -12.41
CA LYS A 17 1.21 -8.77 -13.81
C LYS A 17 1.26 -7.59 -14.77
N ASN A 18 0.42 -6.58 -14.54
CA ASN A 18 0.40 -5.34 -15.33
C ASN A 18 1.63 -4.46 -15.06
N PHE A 19 2.09 -4.38 -13.80
CA PHE A 19 3.31 -3.68 -13.42
C PHE A 19 4.52 -4.20 -14.22
N LEU A 20 4.70 -5.51 -14.29
CA LEU A 20 5.78 -6.14 -15.06
C LEU A 20 5.71 -5.83 -16.57
N LYS A 21 4.53 -5.55 -17.09
CA LYS A 21 4.27 -5.26 -18.52
C LYS A 21 4.07 -3.78 -18.81
N ALA A 22 4.30 -2.89 -17.85
CA ALA A 22 4.02 -1.45 -17.92
C ALA A 22 2.58 -1.11 -18.35
N LYS A 23 1.60 -1.96 -18.01
CA LYS A 23 0.18 -1.79 -18.37
C LYS A 23 -0.63 -1.22 -17.20
N ARG A 24 -1.69 -0.49 -17.50
CA ARG A 24 -2.67 -0.01 -16.51
C ARG A 24 -3.86 -0.97 -16.40
N PRO A 25 -4.51 -1.08 -15.21
CA PRO A 25 -4.07 -0.56 -13.91
C PRO A 25 -2.91 -1.37 -13.35
N GLY A 26 -2.00 -0.73 -12.60
CA GLY A 26 -0.90 -1.43 -11.92
C GLY A 26 0.50 -0.93 -12.27
N LYS A 27 0.67 -0.28 -13.45
CA LYS A 27 1.98 0.11 -14.00
C LYS A 27 2.94 0.72 -12.98
N ASP A 28 2.46 1.63 -12.12
CA ASP A 28 3.27 2.38 -11.16
C ASP A 28 2.75 2.21 -9.73
N TYR A 29 2.07 1.08 -9.42
CA TYR A 29 1.41 0.89 -8.14
C TYR A 29 2.32 0.34 -7.05
N PHE A 30 3.37 -0.40 -7.40
CA PHE A 30 4.22 -1.07 -6.42
C PHE A 30 5.42 -0.21 -6.01
N LEU A 31 5.77 -0.30 -4.73
CA LEU A 31 6.92 0.40 -4.20
C LEU A 31 8.19 -0.30 -4.62
N THR A 32 9.00 0.40 -5.40
CA THR A 32 10.38 0.02 -5.67
C THR A 32 11.34 1.05 -5.07
N VAL A 33 12.48 0.59 -4.62
CA VAL A 33 13.57 1.43 -4.11
C VAL A 33 14.88 1.03 -4.78
N ASP A 34 15.80 1.96 -4.85
CA ASP A 34 17.16 1.70 -5.34
C ASP A 34 18.07 1.11 -4.25
N SER A 35 19.30 0.79 -4.61
CA SER A 35 20.29 0.24 -3.68
C SER A 35 20.77 1.23 -2.60
N LYS A 36 20.50 2.53 -2.77
CA LYS A 36 20.89 3.60 -1.83
C LYS A 36 19.87 3.83 -0.73
N PHE A 37 18.68 3.21 -0.83
CA PHE A 37 17.63 3.38 0.16
C PHE A 37 18.06 2.77 1.50
N ASN A 38 18.18 3.61 2.52
CA ASN A 38 18.62 3.18 3.86
C ASN A 38 17.46 2.51 4.62
N THR A 39 17.56 1.19 4.81
CA THR A 39 16.58 0.37 5.54
C THR A 39 17.00 0.02 6.97
N SER A 40 18.10 0.56 7.50
CA SER A 40 18.67 0.16 8.79
C SER A 40 17.74 0.35 10.00
N LYS A 41 16.83 1.33 9.92
CA LYS A 41 15.89 1.65 11.01
C LYS A 41 14.49 1.08 10.78
N VAL A 42 14.23 0.38 9.67
CA VAL A 42 12.89 -0.08 9.31
C VAL A 42 12.39 -1.11 10.31
N VAL A 43 11.21 -0.84 10.89
CA VAL A 43 10.52 -1.78 11.76
C VAL A 43 9.89 -2.88 10.91
N ARG A 44 10.23 -4.12 11.24
CA ARG A 44 9.83 -5.29 10.48
C ARG A 44 8.94 -6.21 11.32
N PRO A 45 7.70 -6.44 10.89
CA PRO A 45 6.79 -7.34 11.61
C PRO A 45 7.06 -8.82 11.33
N ARG A 46 7.93 -9.16 10.37
CA ARG A 46 8.23 -10.54 9.92
C ARG A 46 9.71 -10.70 9.54
N ASP A 47 10.25 -11.92 9.62
CA ASP A 47 11.68 -12.23 9.47
C ASP A 47 12.14 -12.52 8.03
N HIS A 48 11.27 -12.51 7.03
CA HIS A 48 11.69 -12.72 5.64
C HIS A 48 12.45 -11.51 5.08
N LYS A 49 13.14 -11.65 3.96
CA LYS A 49 13.85 -10.53 3.31
C LYS A 49 12.89 -9.42 2.90
N LEU A 50 13.10 -8.20 3.43
CA LEU A 50 12.28 -7.01 3.15
C LEU A 50 12.25 -6.67 1.66
N LEU A 51 13.40 -6.72 1.01
CA LEU A 51 13.58 -6.29 -0.37
C LEU A 51 13.80 -7.51 -1.29
N LYS A 52 13.12 -7.50 -2.44
CA LYS A 52 13.30 -8.46 -3.53
C LYS A 52 13.85 -7.75 -4.75
N LYS A 53 15.06 -8.15 -5.17
CA LYS A 53 15.66 -7.65 -6.41
C LYS A 53 14.77 -7.97 -7.62
N ILE A 54 14.58 -7.00 -8.47
CA ILE A 54 13.83 -7.12 -9.72
C ILE A 54 14.52 -6.33 -10.83
N ASN A 55 14.53 -6.88 -12.03
CA ASN A 55 15.03 -6.18 -13.22
C ASN A 55 13.83 -5.83 -14.09
N ILE A 56 13.58 -4.53 -14.25
CA ILE A 56 12.47 -4.01 -15.07
C ILE A 56 13.05 -2.96 -16.02
N PHE A 57 12.80 -3.10 -17.31
CA PHE A 57 13.24 -2.14 -18.34
C PHE A 57 14.72 -1.77 -18.23
N ASN A 58 15.60 -2.77 -18.11
CA ASN A 58 17.06 -2.62 -17.98
C ASN A 58 17.52 -1.86 -16.72
N LYS A 59 16.63 -1.67 -15.74
CA LYS A 59 16.96 -1.10 -14.44
C LYS A 59 16.82 -2.14 -13.35
N THR A 60 17.79 -2.19 -12.45
CA THR A 60 17.72 -2.99 -11.23
C THR A 60 17.13 -2.17 -10.11
N ASP A 61 15.99 -2.56 -9.62
CA ASP A 61 15.33 -1.99 -8.45
C ASP A 61 15.00 -3.10 -7.43
N TYR A 62 14.48 -2.71 -6.27
CA TYR A 62 14.11 -3.63 -5.21
C TYR A 62 12.65 -3.41 -4.82
N LEU A 63 11.82 -4.43 -5.00
CA LEU A 63 10.43 -4.46 -4.53
C LEU A 63 10.38 -4.57 -3.02
N TRP A 64 9.52 -3.76 -2.41
CA TRP A 64 9.31 -3.74 -0.96
C TRP A 64 8.26 -4.78 -0.53
N ARG A 65 8.53 -5.51 0.56
CA ARG A 65 7.68 -6.58 1.09
C ARG A 65 7.66 -6.51 2.62
N THR A 66 6.66 -5.86 3.19
CA THR A 66 6.55 -5.70 4.63
C THR A 66 6.14 -7.01 5.33
N PHE A 67 5.15 -7.73 4.82
CA PHE A 67 4.46 -8.80 5.55
C PHE A 67 4.77 -10.22 5.09
N SER A 68 4.93 -10.47 3.78
CA SER A 68 5.27 -11.79 3.25
C SER A 68 5.95 -11.71 1.89
N PRO A 69 6.57 -12.82 1.43
CA PRO A 69 7.19 -12.86 0.10
C PRO A 69 6.21 -12.61 -1.06
N ASP A 70 4.93 -12.91 -0.90
CA ASP A 70 3.88 -12.69 -1.91
C ASP A 70 3.22 -11.31 -1.80
N GLN A 71 3.32 -10.63 -0.67
CA GLN A 71 2.66 -9.36 -0.40
C GLN A 71 3.60 -8.20 -0.73
N LEU A 72 3.39 -7.60 -1.90
CA LEU A 72 4.19 -6.49 -2.41
C LEU A 72 3.55 -5.16 -2.01
N ASP A 73 4.33 -4.31 -1.34
CA ASP A 73 3.84 -3.02 -0.85
C ASP A 73 3.53 -2.06 -1.99
N LEU A 74 2.45 -1.30 -1.80
CA LEU A 74 1.98 -0.31 -2.75
C LEU A 74 2.64 1.05 -2.50
N ASN A 75 2.83 1.80 -3.56
CA ASN A 75 3.49 3.10 -3.54
C ASN A 75 2.49 4.24 -3.31
N PHE A 76 2.22 4.58 -2.07
CA PHE A 76 1.32 5.69 -1.72
C PHE A 76 1.89 7.09 -2.03
N LYS A 77 3.14 7.20 -2.47
CA LYS A 77 3.66 8.44 -3.08
C LYS A 77 3.03 8.70 -4.46
N ASN A 78 2.49 7.65 -5.09
CA ASN A 78 1.74 7.76 -6.33
C ASN A 78 0.25 7.99 -6.02
N PRO A 79 -0.32 9.17 -6.33
CA PRO A 79 -1.74 9.46 -6.08
C PRO A 79 -2.70 8.48 -6.75
N ALA A 80 -2.30 7.85 -7.85
CA ALA A 80 -3.13 6.88 -8.56
C ALA A 80 -3.46 5.64 -7.70
N VAL A 81 -2.57 5.27 -6.76
CA VAL A 81 -2.82 4.20 -5.79
C VAL A 81 -3.95 4.59 -4.85
N LEU A 82 -3.86 5.79 -4.23
CA LEU A 82 -4.89 6.28 -3.33
C LEU A 82 -6.25 6.43 -4.04
N LEU A 83 -6.26 7.03 -5.24
CA LEU A 83 -7.48 7.16 -6.06
C LEU A 83 -8.08 5.79 -6.40
N ARG A 84 -7.25 4.76 -6.62
CA ARG A 84 -7.74 3.40 -6.87
C ARG A 84 -8.47 2.84 -5.65
N PHE A 85 -7.93 3.03 -4.45
CA PHE A 85 -8.61 2.59 -3.22
C PHE A 85 -9.90 3.35 -2.95
N ILE A 86 -9.93 4.66 -3.20
CA ILE A 86 -11.16 5.45 -3.12
C ILE A 86 -12.23 4.87 -4.06
N LYS A 87 -11.89 4.56 -5.30
CA LYS A 87 -12.81 3.93 -6.27
C LYS A 87 -13.30 2.55 -5.80
N ILE A 88 -12.42 1.75 -5.18
CA ILE A 88 -12.81 0.47 -4.60
C ILE A 88 -13.82 0.68 -3.45
N MET A 89 -13.55 1.64 -2.55
CA MET A 89 -14.47 1.97 -1.46
C MET A 89 -15.84 2.41 -1.99
N ILE A 90 -15.88 3.33 -2.97
CA ILE A 90 -17.12 3.79 -3.60
C ILE A 90 -17.89 2.61 -4.21
N ASN A 91 -17.21 1.72 -4.91
CA ASN A 91 -17.86 0.53 -5.48
C ASN A 91 -18.46 -0.38 -4.42
N LEU A 92 -17.76 -0.59 -3.31
CA LEU A 92 -18.26 -1.38 -2.18
C LEU A 92 -19.45 -0.70 -1.48
N ILE A 93 -19.44 0.63 -1.34
CA ILE A 93 -20.58 1.41 -0.81
C ILE A 93 -21.80 1.23 -1.69
N ASN A 94 -21.65 1.34 -3.00
CA ASN A 94 -22.74 1.13 -3.97
C ASN A 94 -23.32 -0.30 -3.91
N ASN A 95 -22.55 -1.25 -3.36
CA ASN A 95 -22.99 -2.63 -3.09
C ASN A 95 -23.40 -2.85 -1.62
N GLY A 96 -23.73 -1.79 -0.87
CA GLY A 96 -24.31 -1.87 0.47
C GLY A 96 -23.31 -2.00 1.62
N VAL A 97 -22.01 -1.77 1.40
CA VAL A 97 -21.04 -1.73 2.50
C VAL A 97 -21.13 -0.40 3.21
N THR A 98 -21.37 -0.43 4.52
CA THR A 98 -21.51 0.75 5.38
C THR A 98 -20.36 0.94 6.35
N ILE A 99 -19.52 -0.08 6.57
CA ILE A 99 -18.39 -0.05 7.50
C ILE A 99 -17.17 -0.65 6.80
N PHE A 100 -16.05 0.09 6.84
CA PHE A 100 -14.75 -0.38 6.36
C PHE A 100 -13.81 -0.63 7.53
N ARG A 101 -13.14 -1.77 7.52
CA ARG A 101 -11.99 -2.06 8.36
C ARG A 101 -10.74 -1.96 7.49
N LEU A 102 -9.87 -0.96 7.76
CA LEU A 102 -8.61 -0.80 7.05
C LEU A 102 -7.50 -1.54 7.77
N ASP A 103 -6.85 -2.46 7.09
CA ASP A 103 -5.75 -3.27 7.63
C ASP A 103 -4.38 -2.80 7.11
N ALA A 104 -3.32 -3.08 7.91
CA ALA A 104 -1.91 -2.80 7.62
C ALA A 104 -1.59 -1.30 7.36
N ILE A 105 -2.39 -0.38 7.87
CA ILE A 105 -2.32 1.04 7.57
C ILE A 105 -1.09 1.75 8.13
N ALA A 106 -0.47 1.22 9.18
CA ALA A 106 0.72 1.83 9.80
C ALA A 106 1.91 1.94 8.82
N TYR A 107 1.93 1.13 7.79
CA TYR A 107 3.06 0.94 6.87
C TYR A 107 2.87 1.59 5.49
N LEU A 108 1.91 2.52 5.30
CA LEU A 108 1.60 3.07 3.96
C LEU A 108 2.72 3.91 3.38
N TRP A 109 3.43 4.69 4.21
CA TRP A 109 4.48 5.60 3.75
C TRP A 109 5.86 5.11 4.14
N LYS A 110 6.83 5.18 3.20
CA LYS A 110 8.22 4.80 3.43
C LYS A 110 9.16 5.94 3.08
N GLU A 111 10.10 6.21 3.99
CA GLU A 111 11.18 7.19 3.80
C GLU A 111 12.52 6.58 4.20
N SER A 112 13.54 6.89 3.42
CA SER A 112 14.90 6.39 3.67
C SER A 112 15.42 6.85 5.02
N GLY A 113 16.02 5.94 5.79
CA GLY A 113 16.58 6.23 7.11
C GLY A 113 15.58 6.39 8.25
N THR A 114 14.29 6.13 7.99
CA THR A 114 13.22 6.16 9.02
C THR A 114 12.77 4.76 9.43
N LYS A 115 11.90 4.69 10.44
CA LYS A 115 11.26 3.44 10.89
C LYS A 115 10.27 2.88 9.87
N CYS A 116 9.81 3.65 8.87
CA CYS A 116 8.80 3.29 7.87
C CYS A 116 7.49 2.75 8.47
N ILE A 117 7.17 3.17 9.68
CA ILE A 117 5.92 2.86 10.38
C ILE A 117 5.41 4.13 11.07
N ASN A 118 4.10 4.36 11.03
CA ASN A 118 3.42 5.49 11.68
C ASN A 118 4.00 6.87 11.32
N LEU A 119 4.49 7.04 10.11
CA LEU A 119 5.00 8.33 9.64
C LEU A 119 3.84 9.34 9.46
N SER A 120 4.12 10.64 9.57
CA SER A 120 3.10 11.70 9.46
C SER A 120 2.29 11.59 8.17
N LYS A 121 2.92 11.30 7.05
CA LYS A 121 2.24 11.08 5.76
C LYS A 121 1.27 9.90 5.77
N THR A 122 1.56 8.86 6.53
CA THR A 122 0.62 7.75 6.76
C THR A 122 -0.65 8.26 7.42
N HIS A 123 -0.52 9.07 8.47
CA HIS A 123 -1.68 9.64 9.17
C HIS A 123 -2.48 10.60 8.28
N GLU A 124 -1.83 11.38 7.42
CA GLU A 124 -2.52 12.26 6.44
C GLU A 124 -3.39 11.44 5.48
N ILE A 125 -2.86 10.32 4.94
CA ILE A 125 -3.62 9.43 4.07
C ILE A 125 -4.84 8.85 4.79
N ILE A 126 -4.66 8.39 6.04
CA ILE A 126 -5.75 7.83 6.84
C ILE A 126 -6.83 8.88 7.12
N LYS A 127 -6.43 10.10 7.49
CA LYS A 127 -7.35 11.22 7.69
C LYS A 127 -8.15 11.52 6.43
N LEU A 128 -7.51 11.54 5.27
CA LEU A 128 -8.18 11.75 3.99
C LEU A 128 -9.22 10.65 3.69
N LEU A 129 -8.85 9.38 3.87
CA LEU A 129 -9.78 8.26 3.68
C LEU A 129 -10.97 8.33 4.64
N ARG A 130 -10.74 8.75 5.89
CA ARG A 130 -11.80 8.96 6.89
C ARG A 130 -12.75 10.09 6.49
N ILE A 131 -12.22 11.22 5.99
CA ILE A 131 -13.03 12.34 5.52
C ILE A 131 -13.91 11.89 4.33
N ILE A 132 -13.33 11.20 3.36
CA ILE A 132 -14.06 10.70 2.20
C ILE A 132 -15.17 9.74 2.63
N SER A 133 -14.87 8.81 3.54
CA SER A 133 -15.87 7.87 4.05
C SER A 133 -17.00 8.58 4.81
N GLY A 134 -16.70 9.63 5.58
CA GLY A 134 -17.70 10.48 6.24
C GLY A 134 -18.62 11.22 5.24
N LEU A 135 -18.05 11.77 4.17
CA LEU A 135 -18.83 12.40 3.10
C LEU A 135 -19.74 11.43 2.35
N LEU A 136 -19.40 10.14 2.35
CA LEU A 136 -20.19 9.07 1.73
C LEU A 136 -21.13 8.37 2.73
N ASN A 137 -21.38 8.96 3.91
CA ASN A 137 -22.23 8.43 4.98
C ASN A 137 -21.85 7.00 5.42
N THR A 138 -20.56 6.68 5.44
CA THR A 138 -20.05 5.39 5.89
C THR A 138 -19.09 5.56 7.08
N GLN A 139 -18.90 4.49 7.85
CA GLN A 139 -17.96 4.47 8.97
C GLN A 139 -16.64 3.81 8.56
N THR A 140 -15.54 4.39 8.95
CA THR A 140 -14.20 3.80 8.75
C THR A 140 -13.57 3.46 10.09
N LEU A 141 -13.33 2.17 10.32
CA LEU A 141 -12.53 1.66 11.42
C LEU A 141 -11.10 1.42 10.92
N SER A 142 -10.13 2.06 11.56
CA SER A 142 -8.73 1.80 11.26
C SER A 142 -8.12 0.92 12.34
N LEU A 143 -7.51 -0.19 11.95
CA LEU A 143 -6.73 -1.03 12.85
C LEU A 143 -5.26 -0.75 12.63
N ILE A 144 -4.65 -0.13 13.63
CA ILE A 144 -3.20 -0.07 13.77
C ILE A 144 -2.84 -1.27 14.64
N HIS A 145 -2.33 -2.34 14.04
CA HIS A 145 -1.67 -3.38 14.82
C HIS A 145 -0.33 -2.81 15.30
N ILE A 146 -0.25 -2.54 16.58
CA ILE A 146 0.97 -2.20 17.28
C ILE A 146 1.78 -3.47 17.50
#